data_8cf8d37058b8e490c5c4451008cd2291
#
_entry.id   8cf8d37058b8e490c5c4451008cd2291
#
_cell.length_a   1.000
_cell.length_b   1.000
_cell.length_c   1.000
_cell.angle_alpha   90.00
_cell.angle_beta   90.00
_cell.angle_gamma   90.00
#
_symmetry.space_group_name_H-M   'P 1'
#
loop_
_entity.id
_entity.type
_entity.pdbx_description
1 polymer ?
#
loop_
_entity_poly.entity_id
_entity_poly.type
_entity_poly.pdbx_seq_one_letter_code
_entity_poly.pdbx_strand_id
1 'polypeptide(L)'
;YAEKFGPLSLIHFDAHSDLWPDDDLTRIDHGTMFYKAVKQGYVDPKRSVQIGIRTTTEDYLGVNVITARDCHEKGMDWVVAEVKAIVGDHPTYLTFDIDALDPAFAPGTGTPVWGGLHSWQAAAALRDLAGINLVGGDVVEVSPPYDTTGATAIAGAHVGYELICLYHWARTQR
;
A
#
# COMPACT_ATOMS: atom_id res chain seq x y z
N TYR A 1 15.44 -5.16 -3.71
CA TYR A 1 14.98 -4.30 -4.82
C TYR A 1 15.79 -3.01 -4.91
N ALA A 2 15.97 -2.26 -3.81
CA ALA A 2 16.72 -1.00 -3.85
C ALA A 2 18.17 -1.15 -4.32
N GLU A 3 18.84 -2.25 -3.99
CA GLU A 3 20.17 -2.57 -4.52
C GLU A 3 20.20 -2.69 -6.05
N LYS A 4 19.11 -3.16 -6.64
CA LYS A 4 19.00 -3.38 -8.08
C LYS A 4 18.50 -2.16 -8.84
N PHE A 5 17.58 -1.40 -8.27
CA PHE A 5 16.84 -0.35 -8.97
C PHE A 5 17.13 1.06 -8.45
N GLY A 6 17.92 1.19 -7.39
CA GLY A 6 18.06 2.42 -6.61
C GLY A 6 16.87 2.62 -5.64
N PRO A 7 16.76 3.77 -4.98
CA PRO A 7 15.63 4.09 -4.13
C PRO A 7 14.31 3.91 -4.87
N LEU A 8 13.35 3.23 -4.25
CA LEU A 8 12.07 2.90 -4.86
C LEU A 8 11.01 3.94 -4.53
N SER A 9 10.06 4.13 -5.43
CA SER A 9 8.74 4.65 -5.04
C SER A 9 7.97 3.56 -4.31
N LEU A 10 7.26 3.92 -3.24
CA LEU A 10 6.38 3.04 -2.50
C LEU A 10 4.92 3.46 -2.72
N ILE A 11 4.08 2.53 -3.15
CA ILE A 11 2.63 2.64 -3.04
C ILE A 11 2.22 1.73 -1.91
N HIS A 12 1.67 2.31 -0.84
CA HIS A 12 1.31 1.60 0.37
C HIS A 12 -0.18 1.77 0.67
N PHE A 13 -0.96 0.72 0.48
CA PHE A 13 -2.35 0.65 0.91
C PHE A 13 -2.40 0.11 2.33
N ASP A 14 -2.96 0.88 3.27
CA ASP A 14 -2.98 0.52 4.69
C ASP A 14 -3.92 1.44 5.48
N ALA A 15 -4.38 0.98 6.63
CA ALA A 15 -4.99 1.84 7.66
C ALA A 15 -3.92 2.61 8.45
N HIS A 16 -2.69 2.07 8.52
CA HIS A 16 -1.58 2.53 9.33
C HIS A 16 -0.45 3.08 8.46
N SER A 17 0.38 3.95 9.02
CA SER A 17 1.50 4.52 8.25
C SER A 17 2.74 3.63 8.23
N ASP A 18 2.94 2.81 9.25
CA ASP A 18 4.14 2.01 9.47
C ASP A 18 5.46 2.82 9.43
N LEU A 19 5.32 4.11 9.77
CA LEU A 19 6.39 5.09 9.86
C LEU A 19 6.70 5.50 11.32
N TRP A 20 6.34 4.65 12.29
CA TRP A 20 6.64 4.92 13.69
C TRP A 20 8.16 4.98 13.91
N PRO A 21 8.66 6.02 14.60
CA PRO A 21 10.08 6.17 14.87
C PRO A 21 10.63 4.99 15.67
N ASP A 22 11.77 4.46 15.22
CA ASP A 22 12.55 3.47 15.95
C ASP A 22 14.03 3.63 15.58
N ASP A 23 14.85 4.04 16.56
CA ASP A 23 16.26 4.28 16.37
C ASP A 23 17.10 3.00 16.23
N ASP A 24 16.56 1.85 16.63
CA ASP A 24 17.20 0.56 16.40
C ASP A 24 16.97 0.08 14.97
N LEU A 25 17.85 0.48 14.06
CA LEU A 25 17.75 0.09 12.65
C LEU A 25 18.01 -1.40 12.37
N THR A 26 18.39 -2.17 13.38
CA THR A 26 18.62 -3.63 13.26
C THR A 26 17.36 -4.44 13.55
N ARG A 27 16.45 -3.89 14.34
CA ARG A 27 15.15 -4.49 14.64
C ARG A 27 14.12 -4.05 13.60
N ILE A 28 13.33 -4.98 13.10
CA ILE A 28 12.22 -4.70 12.19
C ILE A 28 10.94 -5.22 12.84
N ASP A 29 9.91 -4.40 12.88
CA ASP A 29 8.57 -4.78 13.28
C ASP A 29 7.50 -4.13 12.40
N HIS A 30 6.23 -4.49 12.65
CA HIS A 30 5.09 -4.16 11.79
C HIS A 30 4.87 -2.64 11.61
N GLY A 31 5.11 -1.84 12.65
CA GLY A 31 4.85 -0.40 12.61
C GLY A 31 6.04 0.47 12.22
N THR A 32 7.25 -0.10 12.05
CA THR A 32 8.50 0.67 11.91
C THR A 32 9.26 0.40 10.61
N MET A 33 8.83 -0.56 9.82
CA MET A 33 9.61 -1.03 8.66
C MET A 33 9.78 0.06 7.60
N PHE A 34 8.76 0.87 7.32
CA PHE A 34 8.90 1.94 6.32
C PHE A 34 9.64 3.16 6.86
N TYR A 35 9.56 3.45 8.16
CA TYR A 35 10.45 4.42 8.79
C TYR A 35 11.93 4.08 8.48
N LYS A 36 12.31 2.83 8.69
CA LYS A 36 13.67 2.35 8.46
C LYS A 36 14.04 2.34 6.98
N ALA A 37 13.12 1.92 6.10
CA ALA A 37 13.35 1.92 4.66
C ALA A 37 13.61 3.34 4.12
N VAL A 38 12.88 4.34 4.61
CA VAL A 38 13.10 5.75 4.26
C VAL A 38 14.42 6.26 4.84
N LYS A 39 14.70 6.01 6.14
CA LYS A 39 15.94 6.46 6.79
C LYS A 39 17.19 5.85 6.18
N GLN A 40 17.12 4.62 5.69
CA GLN A 40 18.22 3.93 5.01
C GLN A 40 18.31 4.26 3.52
N GLY A 41 17.41 5.06 2.98
CA GLY A 41 17.44 5.48 1.58
C GLY A 41 16.99 4.42 0.59
N TYR A 42 16.28 3.39 1.03
CA TYR A 42 15.69 2.36 0.16
C TYR A 42 14.40 2.82 -0.50
N VAL A 43 13.71 3.77 0.11
CA VAL A 43 12.47 4.39 -0.36
C VAL A 43 12.67 5.88 -0.53
N ASP A 44 12.28 6.43 -1.68
CA ASP A 44 12.20 7.87 -1.91
C ASP A 44 10.84 8.39 -1.40
N PRO A 45 10.78 9.09 -0.26
CA PRO A 45 9.52 9.51 0.33
C PRO A 45 8.75 10.50 -0.56
N LYS A 46 9.44 11.35 -1.32
CA LYS A 46 8.78 12.36 -2.18
C LYS A 46 8.04 11.74 -3.37
N ARG A 47 8.41 10.52 -3.75
CA ARG A 47 7.81 9.75 -4.83
C ARG A 47 7.01 8.55 -4.30
N SER A 48 6.68 8.56 -3.01
CA SER A 48 5.93 7.54 -2.34
C SER A 48 4.61 8.06 -1.84
N VAL A 49 3.63 7.18 -1.74
CA VAL A 49 2.27 7.53 -1.31
C VAL A 49 1.66 6.41 -0.48
N GLN A 50 1.02 6.81 0.61
CA GLN A 50 0.21 5.95 1.47
C GLN A 50 -1.28 6.24 1.23
N ILE A 51 -2.09 5.20 1.13
CA ILE A 51 -3.49 5.27 0.69
C ILE A 51 -4.37 4.52 1.69
N GLY A 52 -5.42 5.17 2.18
CA GLY A 52 -6.35 4.55 3.11
C GLY A 52 -6.03 4.84 4.58
N ILE A 53 -5.00 5.64 4.84
CA ILE A 53 -4.55 5.98 6.19
C ILE A 53 -5.68 6.62 7.01
N ARG A 54 -5.93 6.08 8.20
CA ARG A 54 -6.93 6.58 9.13
C ARG A 54 -6.53 6.45 10.60
N THR A 55 -5.28 6.08 10.83
CA THR A 55 -4.60 6.21 12.12
C THR A 55 -3.63 7.38 12.10
N THR A 56 -3.07 7.73 13.25
CA THR A 56 -2.16 8.86 13.38
C THR A 56 -0.72 8.41 13.53
N THR A 57 0.21 9.17 12.96
CA THR A 57 1.64 9.09 13.23
C THR A 57 2.20 10.49 13.46
N GLU A 58 3.37 10.60 14.10
CA GLU A 58 3.99 11.88 14.43
C GLU A 58 4.55 12.57 13.18
N ASP A 59 5.15 11.80 12.28
CA ASP A 59 5.79 12.32 11.08
C ASP A 59 5.69 11.30 9.93
N TYR A 60 5.29 11.75 8.76
CA TYR A 60 5.24 10.95 7.54
C TYR A 60 6.55 10.98 6.74
N LEU A 61 7.61 11.59 7.25
CA LEU A 61 8.95 11.66 6.66
C LEU A 61 8.97 12.19 5.21
N GLY A 62 7.98 12.97 4.82
CA GLY A 62 7.82 13.50 3.46
C GLY A 62 7.12 12.56 2.49
N VAL A 63 6.60 11.43 2.93
CA VAL A 63 5.72 10.56 2.14
C VAL A 63 4.36 11.25 1.95
N ASN A 64 3.82 11.17 0.75
CA ASN A 64 2.48 11.69 0.48
C ASN A 64 1.41 10.80 1.11
N VAL A 65 0.36 11.39 1.64
CA VAL A 65 -0.72 10.67 2.30
C VAL A 65 -2.06 11.00 1.68
N ILE A 66 -2.77 9.96 1.27
CA ILE A 66 -4.16 10.01 0.83
C ILE A 66 -4.96 9.24 1.88
N THR A 67 -5.72 9.97 2.68
CA THR A 67 -6.49 9.35 3.77
C THR A 67 -7.65 8.51 3.23
N ALA A 68 -8.17 7.60 4.05
CA ALA A 68 -9.41 6.89 3.71
C ALA A 68 -10.56 7.87 3.42
N ARG A 69 -10.62 8.97 4.16
CA ARG A 69 -11.61 10.04 3.92
C ARG A 69 -11.44 10.66 2.53
N ASP A 70 -10.21 10.97 2.12
CA ASP A 70 -9.96 11.49 0.76
C ASP A 70 -10.43 10.50 -0.31
N CYS A 71 -10.17 9.19 -0.11
CA CYS A 71 -10.62 8.14 -1.02
C CYS A 71 -12.15 8.12 -1.16
N HIS A 72 -12.88 8.32 -0.07
CA HIS A 72 -14.35 8.34 -0.08
C HIS A 72 -14.92 9.64 -0.67
N GLU A 73 -14.35 10.79 -0.33
CA GLU A 73 -14.88 12.09 -0.75
C GLU A 73 -14.49 12.48 -2.17
N LYS A 74 -13.27 12.14 -2.61
CA LYS A 74 -12.73 12.53 -3.93
C LYS A 74 -12.87 11.44 -4.98
N GLY A 75 -13.04 10.18 -4.57
CA GLY A 75 -13.19 9.03 -5.45
C GLY A 75 -11.87 8.44 -5.96
N MET A 76 -11.95 7.20 -6.45
CA MET A 76 -10.76 6.44 -6.82
C MET A 76 -10.07 6.94 -8.10
N ASP A 77 -10.80 7.55 -9.02
CA ASP A 77 -10.21 8.16 -10.22
C ASP A 77 -9.20 9.26 -9.85
N TRP A 78 -9.59 10.11 -8.88
CA TRP A 78 -8.69 11.14 -8.35
C TRP A 78 -7.49 10.50 -7.62
N VAL A 79 -7.72 9.50 -6.78
CA VAL A 79 -6.65 8.79 -6.07
C VAL A 79 -5.61 8.23 -7.05
N VAL A 80 -6.07 7.50 -8.06
CA VAL A 80 -5.20 6.90 -9.08
C VAL A 80 -4.42 7.96 -9.86
N ALA A 81 -5.04 9.07 -10.22
CA ALA A 81 -4.37 10.18 -10.90
C ALA A 81 -3.25 10.77 -10.03
N GLU A 82 -3.51 11.03 -8.74
CA GLU A 82 -2.51 11.52 -7.79
C GLU A 82 -1.36 10.52 -7.61
N VAL A 83 -1.68 9.24 -7.42
CA VAL A 83 -0.66 8.18 -7.28
C VAL A 83 0.25 8.15 -8.49
N LYS A 84 -0.31 8.13 -9.71
CA LYS A 84 0.48 8.13 -10.96
C LYS A 84 1.34 9.39 -11.09
N ALA A 85 0.82 10.55 -10.71
CA ALA A 85 1.59 11.81 -10.73
C ALA A 85 2.77 11.77 -9.75
N ILE A 86 2.58 11.19 -8.55
CA ILE A 86 3.61 11.09 -7.51
C ILE A 86 4.72 10.10 -7.92
N VAL A 87 4.36 8.88 -8.33
CA VAL A 87 5.36 7.84 -8.62
C VAL A 87 6.02 8.02 -10.00
N GLY A 88 5.30 8.59 -10.96
CA GLY A 88 5.79 8.78 -12.32
C GLY A 88 6.29 7.46 -12.93
N ASP A 89 7.45 7.54 -13.61
CA ASP A 89 8.11 6.38 -14.24
C ASP A 89 9.13 5.66 -13.35
N HIS A 90 9.19 6.03 -12.06
CA HIS A 90 10.15 5.43 -11.13
C HIS A 90 9.86 3.97 -10.86
N PRO A 91 10.92 3.17 -10.61
CA PRO A 91 10.75 1.81 -10.10
C PRO A 91 9.90 1.82 -8.82
N THR A 92 8.74 1.18 -8.88
CA THR A 92 7.72 1.27 -7.83
C THR A 92 7.49 -0.10 -7.21
N TYR A 93 7.47 -0.15 -5.88
CA TYR A 93 7.02 -1.29 -5.10
C TYR A 93 5.63 -1.00 -4.54
N LEU A 94 4.70 -1.94 -4.69
CA LEU A 94 3.36 -1.81 -4.14
C LEU A 94 3.16 -2.84 -3.04
N THR A 95 2.90 -2.38 -1.84
CA THR A 95 2.50 -3.19 -0.70
C THR A 95 1.03 -2.93 -0.37
N PHE A 96 0.31 -3.98 -0.12
CA PHE A 96 -1.10 -3.91 0.22
C PHE A 96 -1.35 -4.62 1.55
N ASP A 97 -1.48 -3.81 2.62
CA ASP A 97 -2.02 -4.31 3.86
C ASP A 97 -3.52 -4.53 3.69
N ILE A 98 -3.98 -5.71 4.09
CA ILE A 98 -5.39 -6.07 3.90
C ILE A 98 -6.33 -5.23 4.76
N ASP A 99 -5.81 -4.60 5.82
CA ASP A 99 -6.59 -3.72 6.68
C ASP A 99 -6.81 -2.31 6.07
N ALA A 100 -6.21 -2.00 4.91
CA ALA A 100 -6.65 -0.88 4.08
C ALA A 100 -8.14 -0.98 3.76
N LEU A 101 -8.64 -2.21 3.61
CA LEU A 101 -10.07 -2.47 3.45
C LEU A 101 -10.81 -2.24 4.78
N ASP A 102 -12.07 -1.83 4.68
CA ASP A 102 -12.94 -1.77 5.85
C ASP A 102 -13.17 -3.17 6.43
N PRO A 103 -13.23 -3.34 7.77
CA PRO A 103 -13.51 -4.61 8.41
C PRO A 103 -14.82 -5.30 7.98
N ALA A 104 -15.74 -4.54 7.38
CA ALA A 104 -16.95 -5.12 6.78
C ALA A 104 -16.62 -6.01 5.56
N PHE A 105 -15.48 -5.81 4.91
CA PHE A 105 -15.02 -6.57 3.74
C PHE A 105 -13.84 -7.49 4.07
N ALA A 106 -12.98 -7.09 4.99
CA ALA A 106 -11.78 -7.83 5.38
C ALA A 106 -11.60 -7.87 6.91
N PRO A 107 -12.44 -8.65 7.63
CA PRO A 107 -12.36 -8.74 9.10
C PRO A 107 -11.15 -9.57 9.59
N GLY A 108 -10.56 -10.39 8.74
CA GLY A 108 -9.49 -11.35 9.10
C GLY A 108 -8.10 -10.71 9.08
N THR A 109 -7.88 -9.72 9.91
CA THR A 109 -6.59 -9.03 10.10
C THR A 109 -6.32 -8.77 11.58
N GLY A 110 -5.08 -8.43 11.93
CA GLY A 110 -4.65 -8.23 13.32
C GLY A 110 -5.13 -6.90 13.92
N THR A 111 -5.12 -5.83 13.14
CA THR A 111 -5.34 -4.45 13.59
C THR A 111 -6.41 -3.71 12.77
N PRO A 112 -7.66 -4.24 12.70
CA PRO A 112 -8.70 -3.65 11.88
C PRO A 112 -9.11 -2.25 12.39
N VAL A 113 -9.33 -1.32 11.47
CA VAL A 113 -9.80 0.05 11.76
C VAL A 113 -11.00 0.37 10.88
N TRP A 114 -12.05 0.96 11.45
CA TRP A 114 -13.26 1.34 10.71
C TRP A 114 -13.01 2.50 9.73
N GLY A 115 -13.88 2.60 8.73
CA GLY A 115 -13.83 3.68 7.73
C GLY A 115 -12.83 3.39 6.61
N GLY A 116 -12.49 2.13 6.38
CA GLY A 116 -11.59 1.69 5.34
C GLY A 116 -12.19 1.69 3.94
N LEU A 117 -11.40 1.26 2.97
CA LEU A 117 -11.82 1.16 1.58
C LEU A 117 -12.86 0.05 1.40
N HIS A 118 -13.79 0.28 0.51
CA HIS A 118 -14.66 -0.79 0.00
C HIS A 118 -13.87 -1.69 -0.95
N SER A 119 -14.24 -2.96 -1.03
CA SER A 119 -13.55 -3.93 -1.89
C SER A 119 -13.52 -3.51 -3.37
N TRP A 120 -14.61 -2.89 -3.88
CA TRP A 120 -14.66 -2.40 -5.26
C TRP A 120 -13.70 -1.22 -5.49
N GLN A 121 -13.51 -0.34 -4.48
CA GLN A 121 -12.58 0.79 -4.57
C GLN A 121 -11.14 0.29 -4.72
N ALA A 122 -10.74 -0.67 -3.90
CA ALA A 122 -9.42 -1.27 -3.99
C ALA A 122 -9.20 -1.98 -5.34
N ALA A 123 -10.20 -2.76 -5.80
CA ALA A 123 -10.13 -3.45 -7.08
C ALA A 123 -10.03 -2.45 -8.27
N ALA A 124 -10.80 -1.36 -8.26
CA ALA A 124 -10.73 -0.31 -9.27
C ALA A 124 -9.36 0.36 -9.26
N ALA A 125 -8.87 0.80 -8.08
CA ALA A 125 -7.57 1.44 -7.95
C ALA A 125 -6.45 0.56 -8.51
N LEU A 126 -6.39 -0.71 -8.11
CA LEU A 126 -5.34 -1.62 -8.57
C LEU A 126 -5.34 -1.76 -10.10
N ARG A 127 -6.50 -1.94 -10.73
CA ARG A 127 -6.61 -2.05 -12.20
C ARG A 127 -6.20 -0.77 -12.89
N ASP A 128 -6.66 0.36 -12.38
CA ASP A 128 -6.41 1.67 -12.99
C ASP A 128 -4.97 2.18 -12.77
N LEU A 129 -4.20 1.55 -11.85
CA LEU A 129 -2.76 1.74 -11.73
C LEU A 129 -1.95 1.10 -12.88
N ALA A 130 -2.59 0.41 -13.83
CA ALA A 130 -1.91 -0.08 -15.03
C ALA A 130 -1.09 1.04 -15.71
N GLY A 131 0.15 0.71 -16.10
CA GLY A 131 1.09 1.66 -16.69
C GLY A 131 2.18 2.18 -15.75
N ILE A 132 2.08 2.01 -14.44
CA ILE A 132 3.19 2.31 -13.51
C ILE A 132 4.37 1.36 -13.73
N ASN A 133 5.56 1.77 -13.31
CA ASN A 133 6.76 0.92 -13.35
C ASN A 133 6.84 -0.02 -12.14
N LEU A 134 5.90 -0.94 -12.02
CA LEU A 134 5.87 -1.89 -10.93
C LEU A 134 7.03 -2.88 -11.04
N VAL A 135 7.89 -2.94 -10.03
CA VAL A 135 9.04 -3.85 -9.97
C VAL A 135 8.87 -4.99 -8.96
N GLY A 136 7.90 -4.88 -8.07
CA GLY A 136 7.55 -5.89 -7.08
C GLY A 136 6.36 -5.46 -6.25
N GLY A 137 5.82 -6.38 -5.47
CA GLY A 137 4.73 -6.09 -4.55
C GLY A 137 4.45 -7.27 -3.63
N ASP A 138 3.64 -7.02 -2.61
CA ASP A 138 3.16 -8.02 -1.66
C ASP A 138 1.74 -7.71 -1.17
N VAL A 139 1.17 -8.69 -0.48
CA VAL A 139 -0.08 -8.57 0.28
C VAL A 139 0.22 -9.07 1.69
N VAL A 140 -0.06 -8.26 2.69
CA VAL A 140 0.30 -8.56 4.07
C VAL A 140 -0.91 -8.53 5.01
N GLU A 141 -0.70 -8.94 6.24
CA GLU A 141 -1.65 -8.91 7.37
C GLU A 141 -2.94 -9.72 7.19
N VAL A 142 -3.03 -10.59 6.18
CA VAL A 142 -4.12 -11.57 6.12
C VAL A 142 -3.94 -12.57 7.26
N SER A 143 -4.89 -12.60 8.20
CA SER A 143 -4.85 -13.46 9.38
C SER A 143 -6.01 -14.47 9.37
N PRO A 144 -5.80 -15.69 8.84
CA PRO A 144 -6.86 -16.70 8.75
C PRO A 144 -7.56 -17.04 10.07
N PRO A 145 -6.89 -17.03 11.25
CA PRO A 145 -7.57 -17.28 12.52
C PRO A 145 -8.68 -16.29 12.87
N TYR A 146 -8.65 -15.08 12.32
CA TYR A 146 -9.68 -14.05 12.49
C TYR A 146 -10.69 -14.02 11.34
N ASP A 147 -10.47 -14.77 10.26
CA ASP A 147 -11.30 -14.79 9.06
C ASP A 147 -12.33 -15.93 9.08
N THR A 148 -13.41 -15.73 9.81
CA THR A 148 -14.44 -16.77 10.00
C THR A 148 -15.19 -17.17 8.73
N THR A 149 -15.17 -16.34 7.70
CA THR A 149 -15.89 -16.54 6.44
C THR A 149 -15.00 -16.86 5.25
N GLY A 150 -13.69 -16.65 5.38
CA GLY A 150 -12.75 -16.72 4.27
C GLY A 150 -12.78 -15.48 3.35
N ALA A 151 -13.55 -14.46 3.69
CA ALA A 151 -13.71 -13.26 2.87
C ALA A 151 -12.40 -12.48 2.73
N THR A 152 -11.62 -12.37 3.80
CA THR A 152 -10.32 -11.69 3.81
C THR A 152 -9.29 -12.44 2.99
N ALA A 153 -9.25 -13.77 3.10
CA ALA A 153 -8.37 -14.61 2.29
C ALA A 153 -8.71 -14.48 0.79
N ILE A 154 -9.99 -14.42 0.43
CA ILE A 154 -10.44 -14.17 -0.95
C ILE A 154 -10.00 -12.78 -1.41
N ALA A 155 -10.17 -11.74 -0.58
CA ALA A 155 -9.73 -10.39 -0.90
C ALA A 155 -8.22 -10.34 -1.14
N GLY A 156 -7.42 -10.93 -0.24
CA GLY A 156 -5.97 -11.03 -0.38
C GLY A 156 -5.53 -11.75 -1.66
N ALA A 157 -6.22 -12.85 -2.01
CA ALA A 157 -5.95 -13.57 -3.26
C ALA A 157 -6.26 -12.71 -4.51
N HIS A 158 -7.33 -11.93 -4.49
CA HIS A 158 -7.66 -10.99 -5.57
C HIS A 158 -6.63 -9.87 -5.70
N VAL A 159 -6.20 -9.26 -4.58
CA VAL A 159 -5.11 -8.27 -4.59
C VAL A 159 -3.84 -8.88 -5.20
N GLY A 160 -3.45 -10.08 -4.75
CA GLY A 160 -2.29 -10.79 -5.30
C GLY A 160 -2.40 -11.03 -6.80
N TYR A 161 -3.60 -11.40 -7.29
CA TYR A 161 -3.85 -11.56 -8.72
C TYR A 161 -3.70 -10.24 -9.50
N GLU A 162 -4.28 -9.14 -9.00
CA GLU A 162 -4.13 -7.82 -9.64
C GLU A 162 -2.66 -7.36 -9.64
N LEU A 163 -1.88 -7.62 -8.58
CA LEU A 163 -0.44 -7.33 -8.56
C LEU A 163 0.33 -8.11 -9.63
N ILE A 164 0.00 -9.38 -9.85
CA ILE A 164 0.61 -10.19 -10.92
C ILE A 164 0.27 -9.59 -12.29
N CYS A 165 -0.98 -9.17 -12.52
CA CYS A 165 -1.40 -8.52 -13.75
C CYS A 165 -0.66 -7.20 -13.99
N LEU A 166 -0.57 -6.34 -12.96
CA LEU A 166 0.18 -5.08 -13.03
C LEU A 166 1.67 -5.30 -13.32
N TYR A 167 2.28 -6.27 -12.65
CA TYR A 167 3.68 -6.61 -12.89
C TYR A 167 3.90 -7.11 -14.31
N HIS A 168 3.03 -7.98 -14.82
CA HIS A 168 3.09 -8.47 -16.19
C HIS A 168 2.97 -7.31 -17.19
N TRP A 169 1.96 -6.43 -17.01
CA TRP A 169 1.78 -5.24 -17.83
C TRP A 169 3.05 -4.38 -17.87
N ALA A 170 3.63 -4.10 -16.70
CA ALA A 170 4.84 -3.30 -16.59
C ALA A 170 6.06 -3.90 -17.32
N ARG A 171 6.08 -5.21 -17.57
CA ARG A 171 7.16 -5.91 -18.28
C ARG A 171 6.91 -6.07 -19.79
N THR A 172 5.66 -6.03 -20.24
CA THR A 172 5.29 -6.34 -21.62
C THR A 172 4.92 -5.12 -22.45
N GLN A 173 4.54 -4.01 -21.81
CA GLN A 173 4.08 -2.79 -22.49
C GLN A 173 5.08 -1.62 -22.36
N ARG A 174 6.25 -1.84 -21.79
CA ARG A 174 7.35 -0.86 -21.66
C ARG A 174 8.56 -1.23 -22.47
#